data_2730b743bdeb63bd60285d20c5db0ac8
#
_entry.id   2730b743bdeb63bd60285d20c5db0ac8
#
_cell.length_a   1.000
_cell.length_b   1.000
_cell.length_c   1.000
_cell.angle_alpha   90.00
_cell.angle_beta   90.00
_cell.angle_gamma   90.00
#
_symmetry.space_group_name_H-M   'P 1'
#
loop_
_entity.id
_entity.type
_entity.pdbx_description
1 polymer ?
#
loop_
_entity_poly.entity_id
_entity_poly.type
_entity_poly.pdbx_seq_one_letter_code
_entity_poly.pdbx_strand_id
1 'polypeptide(L)'
;RNFKVASSVLIPRPETAELVELIVEENPNARRLLDIGTGSGCIAISLDKKLPDAEVEAWDISEEALAIARKNNDALEARVRFLQRDVLADDWEKIPSFDVIVSNPPYVTETEKNEMDANVLDWEPGLALFVPDEDPLRFYNRIARLGSELLLPGGKLYFEINQAYGRETAHILEMNQYRDARVIKDIFGKDRIVTANR
;
A
#
# COMPACT_ATOMS: atom_id res chain seq x y z
N ARG A 1 -9.88 -21.00 -7.39
CA ARG A 1 -11.10 -20.16 -7.22
C ARG A 1 -10.98 -18.98 -8.14
N ASN A 2 -11.87 -18.85 -9.10
CA ASN A 2 -11.83 -17.80 -10.12
C ASN A 2 -12.24 -16.47 -9.51
N PHE A 3 -11.31 -15.51 -9.51
CA PHE A 3 -11.64 -14.11 -9.26
C PHE A 3 -12.42 -13.59 -10.47
N LYS A 4 -13.65 -13.13 -10.28
CA LYS A 4 -14.32 -12.36 -11.31
C LYS A 4 -13.67 -10.97 -11.34
N VAL A 5 -12.88 -10.74 -12.35
CA VAL A 5 -12.22 -9.44 -12.57
C VAL A 5 -13.19 -8.57 -13.35
N ALA A 6 -13.72 -7.52 -12.74
CA ALA A 6 -14.32 -6.43 -13.49
C ALA A 6 -13.20 -5.68 -14.23
N SER A 7 -13.49 -5.14 -15.40
CA SER A 7 -12.51 -4.51 -16.32
C SER A 7 -11.73 -3.29 -15.78
N SER A 8 -11.92 -2.95 -14.51
CA SER A 8 -11.26 -1.82 -13.83
C SER A 8 -10.50 -2.23 -12.56
N VAL A 9 -10.27 -3.52 -12.34
CA VAL A 9 -9.57 -4.01 -11.14
C VAL A 9 -8.09 -4.18 -11.45
N LEU A 10 -7.25 -3.62 -10.59
CA LEU A 10 -5.82 -3.92 -10.58
C LEU A 10 -5.64 -5.42 -10.33
N ILE A 11 -5.13 -6.15 -11.31
CA ILE A 11 -4.83 -7.56 -11.16
C ILE A 11 -3.66 -7.68 -10.16
N PRO A 12 -3.80 -8.49 -9.09
CA PRO A 12 -2.70 -8.68 -8.15
C PRO A 12 -1.44 -9.14 -8.86
N ARG A 13 -0.37 -8.36 -8.75
CA ARG A 13 0.94 -8.75 -9.26
C ARG A 13 1.58 -9.77 -8.31
N PRO A 14 2.46 -10.66 -8.78
CA PRO A 14 3.20 -11.58 -7.91
C PRO A 14 3.95 -10.87 -6.77
N GLU A 15 4.49 -9.68 -7.02
CA GLU A 15 5.20 -8.86 -6.05
C GLU A 15 4.28 -8.41 -4.90
N THR A 16 3.02 -8.12 -5.19
CA THR A 16 2.02 -7.77 -4.17
C THR A 16 1.69 -8.98 -3.29
N ALA A 17 1.63 -10.18 -3.87
CA ALA A 17 1.45 -11.41 -3.11
C ALA A 17 2.65 -11.68 -2.18
N GLU A 18 3.88 -11.43 -2.62
CA GLU A 18 5.08 -11.53 -1.79
C GLU A 18 5.04 -10.56 -0.60
N LEU A 19 4.58 -9.33 -0.83
CA LEU A 19 4.40 -8.32 0.23
C LEU A 19 3.40 -8.80 1.29
N VAL A 20 2.26 -9.33 0.88
CA VAL A 20 1.24 -9.86 1.80
C VAL A 20 1.80 -11.02 2.64
N GLU A 21 2.48 -11.98 2.01
CA GLU A 21 3.10 -13.10 2.72
C GLU A 21 4.14 -12.63 3.75
N LEU A 22 4.98 -11.68 3.39
CA LEU A 22 5.97 -11.10 4.31
C LEU A 22 5.30 -10.46 5.53
N ILE A 23 4.25 -9.67 5.32
CA ILE A 23 3.50 -9.03 6.40
C ILE A 23 2.92 -10.07 7.35
N VAL A 24 2.30 -11.11 6.82
CA VAL A 24 1.68 -12.19 7.63
C VAL A 24 2.72 -12.96 8.42
N GLU A 25 3.85 -13.30 7.81
CA GLU A 25 4.95 -14.00 8.47
C GLU A 25 5.56 -13.20 9.62
N GLU A 26 5.77 -11.90 9.40
CA GLU A 26 6.40 -11.03 10.40
C GLU A 26 5.44 -10.55 11.49
N ASN A 27 4.12 -10.57 11.23
CA ASN A 27 3.10 -10.04 12.13
C ASN A 27 1.93 -11.00 12.35
N PRO A 28 2.17 -12.26 12.77
CA PRO A 28 1.10 -13.25 12.89
C PRO A 28 0.05 -12.90 13.95
N ASN A 29 0.39 -12.02 14.90
CA ASN A 29 -0.46 -11.59 16.00
C ASN A 29 -0.96 -10.14 15.87
N ALA A 30 -0.79 -9.53 14.71
CA ALA A 30 -1.28 -8.16 14.48
C ALA A 30 -2.80 -8.08 14.70
N ARG A 31 -3.25 -7.02 15.35
CA ARG A 31 -4.67 -6.78 15.66
C ARG A 31 -5.32 -5.76 14.75
N ARG A 32 -4.58 -4.74 14.35
CA ARG A 32 -5.10 -3.69 13.47
C ARG A 32 -4.09 -3.35 12.38
N LEU A 33 -4.55 -3.47 11.14
CA LEU A 33 -3.75 -3.18 9.95
C LEU A 33 -4.44 -2.11 9.11
N LEU A 34 -3.64 -1.27 8.46
CA LEU A 34 -4.11 -0.23 7.54
C LEU A 34 -3.44 -0.37 6.18
N ASP A 35 -4.24 -0.39 5.13
CA ASP A 35 -3.79 -0.32 3.73
C ASP A 35 -4.09 1.07 3.17
N ILE A 36 -3.07 1.85 2.86
CA ILE A 36 -3.20 3.20 2.32
C ILE A 36 -3.06 3.17 0.79
N GLY A 37 -4.05 3.70 0.09
CA GLY A 37 -4.13 3.63 -1.36
C GLY A 37 -4.54 2.23 -1.83
N THR A 38 -5.62 1.71 -1.28
CA THR A 38 -6.02 0.31 -1.42
C THR A 38 -6.41 -0.11 -2.83
N GLY A 39 -6.81 0.83 -3.68
CA GLY A 39 -7.24 0.55 -5.04
C GLY A 39 -8.40 -0.44 -5.08
N SER A 40 -8.17 -1.61 -5.68
CA SER A 40 -9.15 -2.69 -5.75
C SER A 40 -9.39 -3.44 -4.43
N GLY A 41 -8.67 -3.09 -3.37
CA GLY A 41 -8.73 -3.77 -2.08
C GLY A 41 -7.89 -5.03 -1.98
N CYS A 42 -7.06 -5.32 -2.95
CA CYS A 42 -6.32 -6.58 -3.08
C CYS A 42 -5.46 -6.91 -1.86
N ILE A 43 -4.63 -5.95 -1.41
CA ILE A 43 -3.76 -6.15 -0.24
C ILE A 43 -4.62 -6.31 1.02
N ALA A 44 -5.54 -5.38 1.26
CA ALA A 44 -6.39 -5.35 2.46
C ALA A 44 -7.23 -6.63 2.59
N ILE A 45 -7.88 -7.06 1.51
CA ILE A 45 -8.70 -8.27 1.50
C ILE A 45 -7.84 -9.52 1.76
N SER A 46 -6.66 -9.60 1.14
CA SER A 46 -5.72 -10.71 1.35
C SER A 46 -5.25 -10.78 2.80
N LEU A 47 -4.96 -9.65 3.43
CA LEU A 47 -4.58 -9.58 4.85
C LEU A 47 -5.73 -10.00 5.76
N ASP A 48 -6.95 -9.55 5.51
CA ASP A 48 -8.13 -9.96 6.28
C ASP A 48 -8.34 -11.47 6.23
N LYS A 49 -8.17 -12.07 5.07
CA LYS A 49 -8.33 -13.53 4.90
C LYS A 49 -7.24 -14.35 5.58
N LYS A 50 -6.03 -13.83 5.65
CA LYS A 50 -4.87 -14.53 6.24
C LYS A 50 -4.70 -14.27 7.73
N LEU A 51 -5.25 -13.18 8.25
CA LEU A 51 -5.21 -12.79 9.66
C LEU A 51 -6.65 -12.62 10.18
N PRO A 52 -7.37 -13.73 10.42
CA PRO A 52 -8.81 -13.69 10.74
C PRO A 52 -9.15 -13.01 12.06
N ASP A 53 -8.18 -12.89 12.97
CA ASP A 53 -8.36 -12.22 14.26
C ASP A 53 -8.02 -10.73 14.23
N ALA A 54 -7.55 -10.23 13.09
CA ALA A 54 -7.21 -8.82 12.90
C ALA A 54 -8.36 -8.02 12.29
N GLU A 55 -8.37 -6.73 12.58
CA GLU A 55 -9.20 -5.74 11.91
C GLU A 55 -8.38 -5.04 10.84
N VAL A 56 -8.86 -5.04 9.59
CA VAL A 56 -8.21 -4.38 8.48
C VAL A 56 -9.03 -3.19 8.02
N GLU A 57 -8.40 -2.03 8.00
CA GLU A 57 -8.93 -0.78 7.45
C GLU A 57 -8.17 -0.44 6.17
N ALA A 58 -8.86 0.15 5.20
CA ALA A 58 -8.28 0.49 3.92
C ALA A 58 -8.77 1.86 3.45
N TRP A 59 -7.84 2.68 2.99
CA TRP A 59 -8.12 4.04 2.53
C TRP A 59 -7.81 4.19 1.05
N ASP A 60 -8.62 5.00 0.39
CA ASP A 60 -8.33 5.51 -0.95
C ASP A 60 -8.96 6.89 -1.12
N ILE A 61 -8.37 7.72 -1.95
CA ILE A 61 -8.96 9.02 -2.32
C ILE A 61 -10.09 8.84 -3.34
N SER A 62 -10.03 7.79 -4.15
CA SER A 62 -10.98 7.50 -5.23
C SER A 62 -12.19 6.72 -4.73
N GLU A 63 -13.36 7.34 -4.72
CA GLU A 63 -14.62 6.64 -4.41
C GLU A 63 -14.93 5.55 -5.44
N GLU A 64 -14.54 5.73 -6.69
CA GLU A 64 -14.66 4.72 -7.76
C GLU A 64 -13.84 3.47 -7.44
N ALA A 65 -12.59 3.64 -7.01
CA ALA A 65 -11.75 2.53 -6.56
C ALA A 65 -12.35 1.82 -5.34
N LEU A 66 -12.84 2.58 -4.37
CA LEU A 66 -13.50 2.01 -3.18
C LEU A 66 -14.76 1.24 -3.51
N ALA A 67 -15.55 1.67 -4.48
CA ALA A 67 -16.73 0.93 -4.94
C ALA A 67 -16.33 -0.45 -5.48
N ILE A 68 -15.25 -0.54 -6.23
CA ILE A 68 -14.69 -1.80 -6.73
C ILE A 68 -14.18 -2.66 -5.57
N ALA A 69 -13.44 -2.05 -4.64
CA ALA A 69 -12.90 -2.73 -3.48
C ALA A 69 -14.01 -3.34 -2.60
N ARG A 70 -15.11 -2.62 -2.39
CA ARG A 70 -16.28 -3.13 -1.65
C ARG A 70 -16.93 -4.30 -2.34
N LYS A 71 -17.06 -4.28 -3.68
CA LYS A 71 -17.58 -5.42 -4.44
C LYS A 71 -16.69 -6.66 -4.30
N ASN A 72 -15.37 -6.49 -4.37
CA ASN A 72 -14.43 -7.57 -4.17
C ASN A 72 -14.49 -8.12 -2.74
N ASN A 73 -14.61 -7.24 -1.76
CA ASN A 73 -14.76 -7.59 -0.36
C ASN A 73 -15.99 -8.47 -0.12
N ASP A 74 -17.13 -8.07 -0.66
CA ASP A 74 -18.38 -8.83 -0.54
C ASP A 74 -18.29 -10.18 -1.27
N ALA A 75 -17.74 -10.19 -2.48
CA ALA A 75 -17.58 -11.41 -3.27
C ALA A 75 -16.66 -12.46 -2.61
N LEU A 76 -15.69 -12.00 -1.83
CA LEU A 76 -14.73 -12.84 -1.12
C LEU A 76 -15.09 -13.05 0.37
N GLU A 77 -16.24 -12.53 0.80
CA GLU A 77 -16.70 -12.61 2.19
C GLU A 77 -15.65 -12.11 3.19
N ALA A 78 -14.96 -11.02 2.82
CA ALA A 78 -14.01 -10.34 3.67
C ALA A 78 -14.69 -9.23 4.51
N ARG A 79 -13.99 -8.73 5.52
CA ARG A 79 -14.53 -7.80 6.52
C ARG A 79 -13.75 -6.50 6.59
N VAL A 80 -13.10 -6.11 5.50
CA VAL A 80 -12.31 -4.89 5.44
C VAL A 80 -13.22 -3.66 5.55
N ARG A 81 -12.79 -2.69 6.35
CA ARG A 81 -13.44 -1.39 6.48
C ARG A 81 -12.79 -0.40 5.53
N PHE A 82 -13.55 0.09 4.55
CA PHE A 82 -13.08 1.05 3.55
C PHE A 82 -13.50 2.48 3.90
N LEU A 83 -12.56 3.43 3.83
CA LEU A 83 -12.80 4.85 4.04
C LEU A 83 -12.19 5.68 2.91
N GLN A 84 -12.93 6.69 2.45
CA GLN A 84 -12.38 7.69 1.54
C GLN A 84 -11.55 8.68 2.34
N ARG A 85 -10.24 8.73 2.06
CA ARG A 85 -9.30 9.67 2.66
C ARG A 85 -8.25 10.13 1.68
N ASP A 86 -7.96 11.41 1.72
CA ASP A 86 -6.81 12.00 1.05
C ASP A 86 -5.63 12.06 2.03
N VAL A 87 -4.62 11.24 1.83
CA VAL A 87 -3.43 11.20 2.70
C VAL A 87 -2.59 12.48 2.64
N LEU A 88 -2.78 13.29 1.60
CA LEU A 88 -2.13 14.60 1.48
C LEU A 88 -2.86 15.69 2.29
N ALA A 89 -4.11 15.46 2.68
CA ALA A 89 -4.86 16.35 3.56
C ALA A 89 -4.44 16.17 5.02
N ASP A 90 -4.69 17.18 5.84
CA ASP A 90 -4.28 17.21 7.25
C ASP A 90 -5.42 17.66 8.18
N ASP A 91 -6.63 17.31 7.81
CA ASP A 91 -7.88 17.77 8.41
C ASP A 91 -8.52 16.78 9.40
N TRP A 92 -7.81 15.73 9.79
CA TRP A 92 -8.34 14.70 10.71
C TRP A 92 -7.37 14.39 11.84
N GLU A 93 -7.96 13.97 12.96
CA GLU A 93 -7.21 13.59 14.16
C GLU A 93 -6.42 12.31 13.90
N LYS A 94 -5.16 12.31 14.31
CA LYS A 94 -4.25 11.18 14.18
C LYS A 94 -3.98 10.58 15.55
N ILE A 95 -4.50 9.36 15.76
CA ILE A 95 -4.34 8.61 17.01
C ILE A 95 -3.59 7.31 16.72
N PRO A 96 -2.51 7.02 17.41
CA PRO A 96 -1.82 5.73 17.27
C PRO A 96 -2.79 4.57 17.49
N SER A 97 -2.95 3.72 16.49
CA SER A 97 -3.97 2.67 16.49
C SER A 97 -3.55 1.40 15.78
N PHE A 98 -2.56 1.44 14.89
CA PHE A 98 -2.24 0.34 13.99
C PHE A 98 -0.95 -0.36 14.38
N ASP A 99 -0.96 -1.69 14.29
CA ASP A 99 0.24 -2.54 14.41
C ASP A 99 1.03 -2.55 13.11
N VAL A 100 0.33 -2.48 11.98
CA VAL A 100 0.91 -2.54 10.64
C VAL A 100 0.23 -1.51 9.74
N ILE A 101 1.05 -0.77 9.01
CA ILE A 101 0.61 0.05 7.88
C ILE A 101 1.32 -0.45 6.63
N VAL A 102 0.56 -0.64 5.56
CA VAL A 102 1.08 -1.03 4.26
C VAL A 102 0.58 -0.07 3.19
N SER A 103 1.38 0.19 2.19
CA SER A 103 0.98 1.00 1.05
C SER A 103 1.74 0.60 -0.22
N ASN A 104 1.00 0.57 -1.31
CA ASN A 104 1.53 0.54 -2.66
C ASN A 104 1.15 1.88 -3.33
N PRO A 105 1.83 2.99 -2.98
CA PRO A 105 1.46 4.30 -3.46
C PRO A 105 1.85 4.51 -4.92
N PRO A 106 1.33 5.56 -5.60
CA PRO A 106 1.79 5.93 -6.92
C PRO A 106 3.30 6.16 -6.94
N TYR A 107 4.00 5.47 -7.84
CA TYR A 107 5.47 5.48 -7.92
C TYR A 107 6.02 5.67 -9.33
N VAL A 108 5.17 5.69 -10.36
CA VAL A 108 5.57 5.93 -11.75
C VAL A 108 5.50 7.42 -12.02
N THR A 109 6.61 8.01 -12.51
CA THR A 109 6.64 9.43 -12.86
C THR A 109 5.90 9.70 -14.18
N GLU A 110 5.56 10.98 -14.44
CA GLU A 110 4.93 11.38 -15.69
C GLU A 110 5.82 11.10 -16.91
N THR A 111 7.15 11.19 -16.77
CA THR A 111 8.08 10.80 -17.84
C THR A 111 8.01 9.32 -18.11
N GLU A 112 8.04 8.49 -17.08
CA GLU A 112 7.91 7.02 -17.19
C GLU A 112 6.55 6.62 -17.78
N LYS A 113 5.48 7.35 -17.48
CA LYS A 113 4.15 7.14 -18.06
C LYS A 113 4.17 7.14 -19.59
N ASN A 114 4.91 8.07 -20.20
CA ASN A 114 5.00 8.19 -21.65
C ASN A 114 5.72 7.01 -22.31
N GLU A 115 6.49 6.25 -21.53
CA GLU A 115 7.23 5.07 -21.99
C GLU A 115 6.45 3.76 -21.75
N MET A 116 5.34 3.81 -21.02
CA MET A 116 4.51 2.64 -20.74
C MET A 116 3.68 2.23 -21.95
N ASP A 117 3.45 0.91 -22.07
CA ASP A 117 2.54 0.35 -23.06
C ASP A 117 1.10 0.86 -22.82
N ALA A 118 0.41 1.26 -23.90
CA ALA A 118 -0.97 1.75 -23.86
C ALA A 118 -1.94 0.77 -23.14
N ASN A 119 -1.72 -0.54 -23.27
CA ASN A 119 -2.53 -1.54 -22.59
C ASN A 119 -2.45 -1.45 -21.06
N VAL A 120 -1.31 -1.07 -20.51
CA VAL A 120 -1.15 -0.88 -19.06
C VAL A 120 -1.86 0.39 -18.61
N LEU A 121 -1.78 1.46 -19.40
CA LEU A 121 -2.41 2.74 -19.09
C LEU A 121 -3.93 2.68 -19.10
N ASP A 122 -4.52 1.84 -19.97
CA ASP A 122 -5.97 1.68 -20.10
C ASP A 122 -6.58 0.87 -18.94
N TRP A 123 -5.79 0.07 -18.21
CA TRP A 123 -6.24 -0.84 -17.17
C TRP A 123 -6.05 -0.32 -15.75
N GLU A 124 -5.20 0.68 -15.55
CA GLU A 124 -4.86 1.21 -14.23
C GLU A 124 -5.29 2.68 -14.11
N PRO A 125 -6.04 3.05 -13.04
CA PRO A 125 -6.43 4.45 -12.81
C PRO A 125 -5.20 5.35 -12.74
N GLY A 126 -5.17 6.46 -13.48
CA GLY A 126 -4.02 7.35 -13.57
C GLY A 126 -3.53 7.92 -12.23
N LEU A 127 -4.44 8.11 -11.25
CA LEU A 127 -4.09 8.55 -9.90
C LEU A 127 -3.38 7.48 -9.07
N ALA A 128 -3.53 6.20 -9.42
CA ALA A 128 -2.96 5.10 -8.65
C ALA A 128 -1.50 4.82 -8.98
N LEU A 129 -0.98 5.29 -10.13
CA LEU A 129 0.35 4.92 -10.62
C LEU A 129 1.33 6.08 -10.79
N PHE A 130 0.86 7.30 -10.99
CA PHE A 130 1.70 8.40 -11.48
C PHE A 130 1.90 9.49 -10.44
N VAL A 131 3.14 9.98 -10.36
CA VAL A 131 3.56 11.10 -9.52
C VAL A 131 4.27 12.15 -10.38
N PRO A 132 4.33 13.44 -9.97
CA PRO A 132 5.12 14.45 -10.67
C PRO A 132 6.60 14.06 -10.75
N ASP A 133 7.26 14.34 -11.89
CA ASP A 133 8.69 14.07 -12.09
C ASP A 133 9.57 14.78 -11.06
N GLU A 134 9.19 15.97 -10.66
CA GLU A 134 9.90 16.80 -9.69
C GLU A 134 9.78 16.31 -8.24
N ASP A 135 8.80 15.46 -7.96
CA ASP A 135 8.58 14.89 -6.62
C ASP A 135 8.10 13.43 -6.67
N PRO A 136 8.97 12.51 -7.14
CA PRO A 136 8.61 11.11 -7.34
C PRO A 136 8.36 10.36 -6.02
N LEU A 137 8.83 10.90 -4.88
CA LEU A 137 8.73 10.28 -3.56
C LEU A 137 7.67 10.94 -2.67
N ARG A 138 6.81 11.78 -3.24
CA ARG A 138 5.80 12.56 -2.52
C ARG A 138 4.93 11.72 -1.59
N PHE A 139 4.37 10.63 -2.08
CA PHE A 139 3.50 9.77 -1.28
C PHE A 139 4.27 8.98 -0.23
N TYR A 140 5.48 8.53 -0.54
CA TYR A 140 6.34 7.85 0.45
C TYR A 140 6.67 8.76 1.63
N ASN A 141 7.07 10.00 1.35
CA ASN A 141 7.33 11.01 2.38
C ASN A 141 6.10 11.25 3.26
N ARG A 142 4.95 11.46 2.64
CA ARG A 142 3.71 11.75 3.36
C ARG A 142 3.26 10.57 4.21
N ILE A 143 3.27 9.37 3.66
CA ILE A 143 2.85 8.17 4.37
C ILE A 143 3.83 7.81 5.48
N ALA A 144 5.13 8.00 5.28
CA ALA A 144 6.12 7.80 6.34
C ALA A 144 5.84 8.71 7.54
N ARG A 145 5.60 9.99 7.30
CA ARG A 145 5.24 10.95 8.35
C ARG A 145 3.93 10.58 9.04
N LEU A 146 2.90 10.31 8.26
CA LEU A 146 1.58 9.91 8.75
C LEU A 146 1.66 8.62 9.57
N GLY A 147 2.39 7.63 9.09
CA GLY A 147 2.60 6.35 9.77
C GLY A 147 3.28 6.52 11.11
N SER A 148 4.20 7.47 11.25
CA SER A 148 4.84 7.77 12.54
C SER A 148 3.84 8.26 13.59
N GLU A 149 2.73 8.86 13.17
CA GLU A 149 1.65 9.34 14.03
C GLU A 149 0.58 8.26 14.29
N LEU A 150 0.37 7.33 13.34
CA LEU A 150 -0.71 6.33 13.40
C LEU A 150 -0.26 4.96 13.91
N LEU A 151 1.02 4.62 13.81
CA LEU A 151 1.53 3.36 14.29
C LEU A 151 1.69 3.37 15.82
N LEU A 152 1.33 2.25 16.44
CA LEU A 152 1.67 1.96 17.81
C LEU A 152 3.18 1.78 17.95
N PRO A 153 3.77 2.01 19.15
CA PRO A 153 5.17 1.67 19.40
C PRO A 153 5.47 0.23 19.04
N GLY A 154 6.52 0.01 18.24
CA GLY A 154 6.88 -1.32 17.73
C GLY A 154 6.10 -1.77 16.50
N GLY A 155 5.15 -0.95 16.03
CA GLY A 155 4.45 -1.20 14.78
C GLY A 155 5.36 -1.09 13.56
N LYS A 156 4.94 -1.63 12.43
CA LYS A 156 5.74 -1.70 11.21
C LYS A 156 5.05 -1.04 10.03
N LEU A 157 5.85 -0.39 9.20
CA LEU A 157 5.44 0.19 7.92
C LEU A 157 6.06 -0.62 6.77
N TYR A 158 5.24 -0.95 5.78
CA TYR A 158 5.65 -1.64 4.56
C TYR A 158 5.26 -0.83 3.34
N PHE A 159 6.21 -0.65 2.42
CA PHE A 159 5.98 -0.06 1.11
C PHE A 159 6.28 -1.06 0.00
N GLU A 160 5.40 -1.15 -0.99
CA GLU A 160 5.82 -1.59 -2.32
C GLU A 160 6.41 -0.38 -3.06
N ILE A 161 7.56 -0.54 -3.71
CA ILE A 161 8.32 0.58 -4.28
C ILE A 161 8.60 0.41 -5.77
N ASN A 162 8.89 1.55 -6.41
CA ASN A 162 9.64 1.56 -7.66
C ASN A 162 11.09 1.14 -7.39
N GLN A 163 11.60 0.16 -8.12
CA GLN A 163 12.94 -0.40 -7.94
C GLN A 163 14.07 0.66 -7.97
N ALA A 164 13.85 1.79 -8.64
CA ALA A 164 14.83 2.86 -8.74
C ALA A 164 15.03 3.64 -7.42
N TYR A 165 14.10 3.54 -6.47
CA TYR A 165 14.04 4.39 -5.29
C TYR A 165 14.11 3.64 -3.95
N GLY A 166 14.65 2.42 -3.94
CA GLY A 166 14.74 1.62 -2.72
C GLY A 166 15.52 2.30 -1.61
N ARG A 167 16.72 2.77 -1.92
CA ARG A 167 17.60 3.45 -0.96
C ARG A 167 16.99 4.76 -0.47
N GLU A 168 16.46 5.57 -1.37
CA GLU A 168 15.84 6.86 -1.04
C GLU A 168 14.63 6.68 -0.15
N THR A 169 13.81 5.66 -0.40
CA THR A 169 12.64 5.34 0.42
C THR A 169 13.05 4.87 1.82
N ALA A 170 14.06 4.01 1.92
CA ALA A 170 14.61 3.62 3.22
C ALA A 170 15.13 4.82 4.01
N HIS A 171 15.81 5.75 3.34
CA HIS A 171 16.30 6.99 3.96
C HIS A 171 15.14 7.87 4.47
N ILE A 172 14.05 7.97 3.72
CA ILE A 172 12.82 8.67 4.16
C ILE A 172 12.33 8.10 5.49
N LEU A 173 12.30 6.78 5.63
CA LEU A 173 11.88 6.14 6.88
C LEU A 173 12.83 6.48 8.04
N GLU A 174 14.13 6.42 7.82
CA GLU A 174 15.13 6.79 8.82
C GLU A 174 14.97 8.25 9.27
N MET A 175 14.76 9.17 8.33
CA MET A 175 14.52 10.60 8.61
C MET A 175 13.23 10.85 9.40
N ASN A 176 12.25 9.95 9.32
CA ASN A 176 11.02 9.99 10.12
C ASN A 176 11.11 9.14 11.39
N GLN A 177 12.33 8.84 11.83
CA GLN A 177 12.64 8.14 13.09
C GLN A 177 12.19 6.68 13.17
N TYR A 178 11.99 6.02 12.01
CA TYR A 178 11.83 4.58 11.95
C TYR A 178 13.19 3.90 12.15
N ARG A 179 13.14 2.67 12.67
CA ARG A 179 14.33 1.84 12.92
C ARG A 179 14.35 0.65 11.98
N ASP A 180 15.55 0.10 11.79
CA ASP A 180 15.76 -1.15 11.05
C ASP A 180 15.18 -1.12 9.64
N ALA A 181 15.33 0.01 8.94
CA ALA A 181 14.87 0.15 7.56
C ALA A 181 15.59 -0.86 6.66
N ARG A 182 14.81 -1.67 5.94
CA ARG A 182 15.31 -2.71 5.04
C ARG A 182 14.71 -2.55 3.65
N VAL A 183 15.53 -2.78 2.65
CA VAL A 183 15.11 -2.94 1.26
C VAL A 183 15.11 -4.42 0.92
N ILE A 184 13.98 -4.94 0.46
CA ILE A 184 13.80 -6.36 0.15
C ILE A 184 13.58 -6.52 -1.34
N LYS A 185 14.33 -7.44 -1.94
CA LYS A 185 14.23 -7.77 -3.36
C LYS A 185 13.11 -8.78 -3.62
N ASP A 186 12.49 -8.65 -4.80
CA ASP A 186 11.54 -9.64 -5.29
C ASP A 186 12.28 -10.90 -5.83
N ILE A 187 11.49 -11.86 -6.31
CA ILE A 187 12.04 -13.12 -6.89
C ILE A 187 12.93 -12.88 -8.12
N PHE A 188 12.85 -11.72 -8.75
CA PHE A 188 13.68 -11.32 -9.89
C PHE A 188 14.93 -10.53 -9.48
N GLY A 189 15.16 -10.36 -8.18
CA GLY A 189 16.32 -9.62 -7.66
C GLY A 189 16.18 -8.10 -7.73
N LYS A 190 15.00 -7.57 -7.94
CA LYS A 190 14.73 -6.13 -8.00
C LYS A 190 14.22 -5.62 -6.66
N ASP A 191 14.70 -4.45 -6.23
CA ASP A 191 14.19 -3.78 -5.03
C ASP A 191 12.69 -3.56 -5.16
N ARG A 192 11.91 -4.10 -4.24
CA ARG A 192 10.44 -4.10 -4.34
C ARG A 192 9.73 -3.69 -3.08
N ILE A 193 10.28 -3.99 -1.92
CA ILE A 193 9.66 -3.71 -0.63
C ILE A 193 10.65 -2.92 0.22
N VAL A 194 10.16 -1.88 0.89
CA VAL A 194 10.88 -1.21 1.98
C VAL A 194 10.04 -1.30 3.23
N THR A 195 10.65 -1.71 4.32
CA THR A 195 9.98 -1.82 5.62
C THR A 195 10.85 -1.31 6.74
N ALA A 196 10.22 -0.82 7.79
CA ALA A 196 10.89 -0.35 9.00
C ALA A 196 9.94 -0.42 10.20
N ASN A 197 10.52 -0.31 11.39
CA ASN A 197 9.82 -0.34 12.67
C ASN A 197 9.62 1.07 13.23
N ARG A 198 8.45 1.30 13.84
CA ARG A 198 8.14 2.52 14.58
C ARG A 198 8.88 2.54 15.93
#